data_38fa15e36dcd72319bde32ba9c6ed978
#
_entry.id   38fa15e36dcd72319bde32ba9c6ed978
#
_cell.length_a   1.000
_cell.length_b   1.000
_cell.length_c   1.000
_cell.angle_alpha   90.00
_cell.angle_beta   90.00
_cell.angle_gamma   90.00
#
_symmetry.space_group_name_H-M   'P 1'
#
loop_
_entity.id
_entity.type
_entity.pdbx_description
1 polymer ?
#
loop_
_entity_poly.entity_id
_entity_poly.type
_entity_poly.pdbx_seq_one_letter_code
_entity_poly.pdbx_strand_id
1 'polypeptide(L)'
;MGKIVHAHNYRWDVPTLEYKTEGTGFRAIHRQTLIGEAEDEARLNFVTRYFEIQPGGYSSLEHHEHPHSVVILRGSGEVVLHDRVEPISAQDCVYVAPHEWHQIHATGDEPLGFLCVVDRNRDRPQTPSDDELADLRENPALAARIRV
;
A
#
# COMPACT_ATOMS: atom_id res chain seq x y z
N MET A 1 28.45 -0.43 -3.34
CA MET A 1 28.45 -0.69 -4.80
C MET A 1 27.00 -0.70 -5.28
N GLY A 2 26.70 -0.13 -6.45
CA GLY A 2 25.34 -0.20 -7.02
C GLY A 2 24.95 -1.65 -7.34
N LYS A 3 23.66 -1.96 -7.29
CA LYS A 3 23.10 -3.28 -7.59
C LYS A 3 21.83 -3.17 -8.42
N ILE A 4 21.43 -4.27 -9.04
CA ILE A 4 20.17 -4.41 -9.78
C ILE A 4 19.38 -5.53 -9.13
N VAL A 5 18.12 -5.28 -8.82
CA VAL A 5 17.15 -6.31 -8.40
C VAL A 5 16.29 -6.63 -9.61
N HIS A 6 16.47 -7.81 -10.17
CA HIS A 6 15.76 -8.24 -11.38
C HIS A 6 14.34 -8.71 -11.04
N ALA A 7 13.42 -8.54 -12.00
CA ALA A 7 12.07 -9.04 -11.93
C ALA A 7 11.75 -9.96 -13.10
N HIS A 8 10.91 -10.96 -12.84
CA HIS A 8 10.25 -11.77 -13.85
C HIS A 8 8.77 -11.91 -13.49
N ASN A 9 7.88 -11.51 -14.39
CA ASN A 9 6.43 -11.55 -14.17
C ASN A 9 6.00 -10.94 -12.81
N TYR A 10 6.48 -9.73 -12.50
CA TYR A 10 6.20 -9.02 -11.25
C TYR A 10 6.65 -9.78 -9.99
N ARG A 11 7.63 -10.65 -10.12
CA ARG A 11 8.37 -11.26 -9.00
C ARG A 11 9.81 -10.81 -9.08
N TRP A 12 10.27 -10.14 -8.05
CA TRP A 12 11.64 -9.68 -7.93
C TRP A 12 12.50 -10.75 -7.25
N ASP A 13 13.78 -10.74 -7.57
CA ASP A 13 14.79 -11.66 -7.02
C ASP A 13 15.19 -11.27 -5.59
N VAL A 14 14.18 -11.11 -4.74
CA VAL A 14 14.24 -10.86 -3.29
C VAL A 14 13.15 -11.65 -2.58
N PRO A 15 13.26 -11.89 -1.26
CA PRO A 15 12.23 -12.62 -0.53
C PRO A 15 10.84 -11.98 -0.64
N THR A 16 9.81 -12.81 -0.83
CA THR A 16 8.42 -12.40 -0.63
C THR A 16 8.12 -12.45 0.85
N LEU A 17 7.56 -11.36 1.39
CA LEU A 17 7.25 -11.18 2.80
C LEU A 17 5.74 -11.12 3.00
N GLU A 18 5.30 -11.49 4.19
CA GLU A 18 3.94 -11.19 4.62
C GLU A 18 3.74 -9.68 4.65
N TYR A 19 2.54 -9.24 4.32
CA TYR A 19 2.18 -7.82 4.35
C TYR A 19 2.32 -7.23 5.75
N LYS A 20 1.75 -7.92 6.74
CA LYS A 20 1.85 -7.62 8.18
C LYS A 20 1.86 -8.93 8.97
N THR A 21 2.48 -8.91 10.11
CA THR A 21 2.53 -10.04 11.06
C THR A 21 1.34 -10.06 12.01
N GLU A 22 0.60 -8.96 12.12
CA GLU A 22 -0.54 -8.78 13.03
C GLU A 22 -1.67 -8.02 12.33
N GLY A 23 -2.92 -8.27 12.76
CA GLY A 23 -4.13 -7.59 12.28
C GLY A 23 -4.95 -8.41 11.27
N THR A 24 -6.20 -8.02 11.10
CA THR A 24 -7.18 -8.71 10.23
C THR A 24 -7.78 -7.79 9.17
N GLY A 25 -7.49 -6.50 9.22
CA GLY A 25 -8.06 -5.47 8.33
C GLY A 25 -7.44 -5.43 6.92
N PHE A 26 -6.91 -6.56 6.42
CA PHE A 26 -6.36 -6.69 5.07
C PHE A 26 -6.63 -8.08 4.50
N ARG A 27 -6.57 -8.22 3.19
CA ARG A 27 -6.85 -9.48 2.52
C ARG A 27 -6.03 -9.68 1.26
N ALA A 28 -5.46 -10.89 1.10
CA ALA A 28 -4.82 -11.39 -0.12
C ALA A 28 -3.75 -10.45 -0.70
N ILE A 29 -2.92 -9.88 0.17
CA ILE A 29 -1.84 -8.96 -0.15
C ILE A 29 -0.50 -9.51 0.36
N HIS A 30 0.54 -9.37 -0.44
CA HIS A 30 1.92 -9.64 -0.04
C HIS A 30 2.85 -8.53 -0.52
N ARG A 31 4.09 -8.54 -0.03
CA ARG A 31 5.09 -7.53 -0.36
C ARG A 31 6.46 -8.13 -0.67
N GLN A 32 7.24 -7.40 -1.43
CA GLN A 32 8.68 -7.59 -1.60
C GLN A 32 9.38 -6.26 -1.34
N THR A 33 10.37 -6.22 -0.44
CA THR A 33 11.21 -5.04 -0.27
C THR A 33 12.33 -5.11 -1.29
N LEU A 34 12.35 -4.17 -2.22
CA LEU A 34 13.30 -4.18 -3.33
C LEU A 34 14.61 -3.53 -2.94
N ILE A 35 14.56 -2.33 -2.36
CA ILE A 35 15.71 -1.52 -1.98
C ILE A 35 15.37 -0.73 -0.71
N GLY A 36 16.36 -0.53 0.17
CA GLY A 36 16.30 0.39 1.29
C GLY A 36 16.36 -0.25 2.68
N GLU A 37 16.30 -1.58 2.79
CA GLU A 37 16.35 -2.27 4.10
C GLU A 37 17.64 -3.07 4.33
N ALA A 38 18.47 -3.30 3.30
CA ALA A 38 19.72 -4.02 3.44
C ALA A 38 20.83 -3.16 4.08
N GLU A 39 21.82 -3.82 4.69
CA GLU A 39 22.95 -3.13 5.36
C GLU A 39 23.76 -2.26 4.38
N ASP A 40 23.99 -2.74 3.18
CA ASP A 40 24.72 -2.01 2.13
C ASP A 40 23.96 -0.81 1.57
N GLU A 41 22.67 -0.67 1.94
CA GLU A 41 21.77 0.42 1.57
C GLU A 41 21.55 1.44 2.70
N ALA A 42 22.34 1.39 3.77
CA ALA A 42 22.16 2.19 4.99
C ALA A 42 22.14 3.72 4.79
N ARG A 43 22.65 4.21 3.65
CA ARG A 43 22.65 5.63 3.30
C ARG A 43 21.37 6.11 2.61
N LEU A 44 20.46 5.20 2.22
CA LEU A 44 19.18 5.59 1.62
C LEU A 44 18.22 6.11 2.70
N ASN A 45 17.55 7.21 2.38
CA ASN A 45 16.52 7.79 3.23
C ASN A 45 15.12 7.22 2.94
N PHE A 46 15.00 6.36 1.94
CA PHE A 46 13.73 5.78 1.49
C PHE A 46 13.85 4.26 1.31
N VAL A 47 12.70 3.62 1.27
CA VAL A 47 12.54 2.20 0.96
C VAL A 47 11.59 2.08 -0.22
N THR A 48 11.99 1.26 -1.22
CA THR A 48 11.14 0.89 -2.35
C THR A 48 10.62 -0.51 -2.14
N ARG A 49 9.30 -0.66 -2.08
CA ARG A 49 8.60 -1.92 -1.89
C ARG A 49 7.65 -2.18 -3.04
N TYR A 50 7.51 -3.44 -3.43
CA TYR A 50 6.44 -3.88 -4.32
C TYR A 50 5.38 -4.59 -3.50
N PHE A 51 4.12 -4.25 -3.73
CA PHE A 51 2.96 -4.92 -3.19
C PHE A 51 2.13 -5.51 -4.30
N GLU A 52 1.51 -6.64 -4.04
CA GLU A 52 0.56 -7.26 -4.94
C GLU A 52 -0.67 -7.71 -4.16
N ILE A 53 -1.82 -7.25 -4.62
CA ILE A 53 -3.13 -7.58 -4.06
C ILE A 53 -3.87 -8.43 -5.08
N GLN A 54 -4.30 -9.63 -4.69
CA GLN A 54 -5.09 -10.50 -5.55
C GLN A 54 -6.51 -9.91 -5.76
N PRO A 55 -7.19 -10.25 -6.88
CA PRO A 55 -8.56 -9.79 -7.12
C PRO A 55 -9.49 -9.97 -5.90
N GLY A 56 -10.19 -8.90 -5.52
CA GLY A 56 -11.04 -8.87 -4.33
C GLY A 56 -10.31 -8.70 -3.00
N GLY A 57 -8.99 -8.55 -3.03
CA GLY A 57 -8.17 -8.24 -1.85
C GLY A 57 -8.07 -6.74 -1.58
N TYR A 58 -7.50 -6.40 -0.44
CA TYR A 58 -7.33 -5.01 0.00
C TYR A 58 -6.23 -4.87 1.06
N SER A 59 -5.66 -3.67 1.16
CA SER A 59 -4.71 -3.30 2.21
C SER A 59 -5.44 -2.93 3.51
N SER A 60 -4.72 -2.72 4.61
CA SER A 60 -5.30 -2.14 5.82
C SER A 60 -5.85 -0.74 5.54
N LEU A 61 -6.95 -0.38 6.23
CA LEU A 61 -7.37 1.01 6.39
C LEU A 61 -6.52 1.62 7.49
N GLU A 62 -5.68 2.59 7.13
CA GLU A 62 -4.70 3.15 8.05
C GLU A 62 -4.35 4.59 7.73
N HIS A 63 -3.78 5.28 8.70
CA HIS A 63 -3.08 6.54 8.52
C HIS A 63 -1.74 6.53 9.25
N HIS A 64 -0.85 7.45 8.92
CA HIS A 64 0.46 7.62 9.55
C HIS A 64 1.05 8.98 9.17
N GLU A 65 2.13 9.39 9.86
CA GLU A 65 2.78 10.67 9.61
C GLU A 65 3.59 10.68 8.30
N HIS A 66 4.26 9.57 7.97
CA HIS A 66 5.06 9.51 6.75
C HIS A 66 4.21 9.45 5.48
N PRO A 67 4.54 10.22 4.43
CA PRO A 67 3.84 10.16 3.15
C PRO A 67 4.21 8.92 2.34
N HIS A 68 3.35 8.55 1.38
CA HIS A 68 3.64 7.54 0.37
C HIS A 68 3.65 8.13 -1.03
N SER A 69 4.56 7.63 -1.88
CA SER A 69 4.43 7.69 -3.33
C SER A 69 4.14 6.28 -3.83
N VAL A 70 2.98 6.09 -4.44
CA VAL A 70 2.52 4.79 -4.96
C VAL A 70 2.40 4.85 -6.45
N VAL A 71 3.12 3.97 -7.18
CA VAL A 71 3.05 3.87 -8.65
C VAL A 71 2.45 2.52 -9.02
N ILE A 72 1.31 2.55 -9.70
CA ILE A 72 0.63 1.34 -10.15
C ILE A 72 1.37 0.75 -11.36
N LEU A 73 1.80 -0.51 -11.26
CA LEU A 73 2.53 -1.21 -12.32
C LEU A 73 1.64 -2.13 -13.14
N ARG A 74 0.61 -2.72 -12.53
CA ARG A 74 -0.33 -3.64 -13.23
C ARG A 74 -1.68 -3.67 -12.53
N GLY A 75 -2.67 -4.10 -13.28
CA GLY A 75 -4.03 -4.26 -12.79
C GLY A 75 -4.78 -2.95 -12.62
N SER A 76 -5.93 -3.04 -11.99
CA SER A 76 -6.80 -1.92 -11.68
C SER A 76 -7.45 -2.10 -10.31
N GLY A 77 -7.84 -0.99 -9.72
CA GLY A 77 -8.41 -1.00 -8.39
C GLY A 77 -9.05 0.33 -8.02
N GLU A 78 -9.24 0.50 -6.74
CA GLU A 78 -9.71 1.75 -6.14
C GLU A 78 -8.83 2.07 -4.94
N VAL A 79 -8.64 3.35 -4.67
CA VAL A 79 -8.00 3.85 -3.47
C VAL A 79 -8.97 4.70 -2.67
N VAL A 80 -9.14 4.36 -1.39
CA VAL A 80 -9.69 5.28 -0.39
C VAL A 80 -8.59 6.28 -0.07
N LEU A 81 -8.86 7.56 -0.21
CA LEU A 81 -7.93 8.63 0.01
C LEU A 81 -8.63 9.79 0.69
N HIS A 82 -8.39 9.93 2.01
CA HIS A 82 -9.04 10.87 2.90
C HIS A 82 -10.56 10.71 2.91
N ASP A 83 -11.31 11.53 2.19
CA ASP A 83 -12.77 11.60 2.16
C ASP A 83 -13.41 11.08 0.87
N ARG A 84 -12.61 10.49 -0.03
CA ARG A 84 -13.05 10.05 -1.36
C ARG A 84 -12.52 8.67 -1.72
N VAL A 85 -13.12 8.09 -2.74
CA VAL A 85 -12.70 6.85 -3.36
C VAL A 85 -12.42 7.14 -4.83
N GLU A 86 -11.20 6.85 -5.28
CA GLU A 86 -10.76 7.11 -6.65
C GLU A 86 -10.37 5.81 -7.36
N PRO A 87 -10.73 5.63 -8.64
CA PRO A 87 -10.22 4.52 -9.44
C PRO A 87 -8.73 4.70 -9.73
N ILE A 88 -8.00 3.60 -9.76
CA ILE A 88 -6.58 3.55 -10.10
C ILE A 88 -6.30 2.43 -11.11
N SER A 89 -5.34 2.67 -11.99
CA SER A 89 -4.91 1.73 -13.03
C SER A 89 -3.41 1.83 -13.29
N ALA A 90 -2.87 0.91 -14.06
CA ALA A 90 -1.45 0.90 -14.40
C ALA A 90 -0.99 2.27 -14.97
N GLN A 91 0.16 2.73 -14.51
CA GLN A 91 0.81 4.02 -14.75
C GLN A 91 0.30 5.21 -13.91
N ASP A 92 -0.78 5.04 -13.13
CA ASP A 92 -1.17 6.07 -12.17
C ASP A 92 -0.14 6.19 -11.04
N CYS A 93 0.02 7.42 -10.54
CA CYS A 93 0.84 7.72 -9.38
C CYS A 93 -0.03 8.37 -8.31
N VAL A 94 -0.11 7.73 -7.14
CA VAL A 94 -0.91 8.20 -6.00
C VAL A 94 0.02 8.79 -4.95
N TYR A 95 -0.28 10.00 -4.51
CA TYR A 95 0.33 10.60 -3.33
C TYR A 95 -0.60 10.43 -2.13
N VAL A 96 -0.12 9.75 -1.10
CA VAL A 96 -0.78 9.68 0.20
C VAL A 96 -0.10 10.68 1.12
N ALA A 97 -0.83 11.72 1.51
CA ALA A 97 -0.29 12.77 2.38
C ALA A 97 -0.21 12.31 3.84
N PRO A 98 0.60 12.99 4.69
CA PRO A 98 0.63 12.72 6.12
C PRO A 98 -0.76 12.75 6.75
N HIS A 99 -1.03 11.77 7.60
CA HIS A 99 -2.27 11.62 8.38
C HIS A 99 -3.56 11.38 7.57
N GLU A 100 -3.46 11.16 6.25
CA GLU A 100 -4.63 10.78 5.45
C GLU A 100 -5.00 9.31 5.66
N TRP A 101 -6.28 9.05 5.91
CA TRP A 101 -6.84 7.71 5.84
C TRP A 101 -6.72 7.18 4.42
N HIS A 102 -6.17 5.98 4.28
CA HIS A 102 -6.03 5.35 2.98
C HIS A 102 -6.18 3.83 3.05
N GLN A 103 -6.70 3.27 1.97
CA GLN A 103 -6.84 1.83 1.77
C GLN A 103 -6.85 1.56 0.26
N ILE A 104 -6.15 0.52 -0.19
CA ILE A 104 -6.09 0.13 -1.61
C ILE A 104 -6.86 -1.17 -1.80
N HIS A 105 -7.71 -1.22 -2.82
CA HIS A 105 -8.53 -2.36 -3.19
C HIS A 105 -8.23 -2.83 -4.61
N ALA A 106 -8.03 -4.13 -4.81
CA ALA A 106 -7.95 -4.73 -6.13
C ALA A 106 -9.36 -5.09 -6.63
N THR A 107 -9.89 -4.30 -7.55
CA THR A 107 -11.25 -4.46 -8.08
C THR A 107 -11.31 -5.04 -9.49
N GLY A 108 -10.16 -5.18 -10.16
CA GLY A 108 -10.05 -5.78 -11.47
C GLY A 108 -9.94 -7.31 -11.43
N ASP A 109 -9.87 -7.93 -12.62
CA ASP A 109 -9.79 -9.38 -12.80
C ASP A 109 -8.38 -9.94 -12.66
N GLU A 110 -7.36 -9.08 -12.68
CA GLU A 110 -5.97 -9.43 -12.47
C GLU A 110 -5.42 -8.82 -11.16
N PRO A 111 -4.31 -9.34 -10.63
CA PRO A 111 -3.67 -8.74 -9.45
C PRO A 111 -3.34 -7.27 -9.65
N LEU A 112 -3.60 -6.46 -8.63
CA LEU A 112 -3.16 -5.08 -8.56
C LEU A 112 -1.75 -5.04 -7.98
N GLY A 113 -0.78 -4.66 -8.81
CA GLY A 113 0.62 -4.57 -8.41
C GLY A 113 1.11 -3.13 -8.41
N PHE A 114 1.79 -2.70 -7.34
CA PHE A 114 2.27 -1.34 -7.22
C PHE A 114 3.60 -1.22 -6.47
N LEU A 115 4.39 -0.24 -6.86
CA LEU A 115 5.53 0.23 -6.07
C LEU A 115 5.05 1.22 -5.02
N CYS A 116 5.59 1.11 -3.82
CA CYS A 116 5.38 2.06 -2.74
C CYS A 116 6.75 2.54 -2.24
N VAL A 117 7.00 3.84 -2.35
CA VAL A 117 8.19 4.49 -1.84
C VAL A 117 7.84 5.26 -0.59
N VAL A 118 8.56 4.97 0.50
CA VAL A 118 8.34 5.55 1.82
C VAL A 118 9.66 5.91 2.48
N ASP A 119 9.59 6.73 3.51
CA ASP A 119 10.74 7.02 4.37
C ASP A 119 11.29 5.72 4.99
N ARG A 120 12.62 5.66 5.08
CA ARG A 120 13.29 4.56 5.80
C ARG A 120 12.98 4.58 7.29
N ASN A 121 13.07 5.76 7.90
CA ASN A 121 12.72 6.00 9.28
C ASN A 121 11.30 6.55 9.34
N ARG A 122 10.33 5.67 9.59
CA ARG A 122 8.91 6.00 9.57
C ARG A 122 8.20 5.57 10.83
N ASP A 123 7.14 6.29 11.15
CA ASP A 123 6.23 5.95 12.23
C ASP A 123 5.44 4.67 11.93
N ARG A 124 4.84 4.10 12.95
CA ARG A 124 4.00 2.90 12.81
C ARG A 124 2.59 3.30 12.36
N PRO A 125 2.04 2.66 11.32
CA PRO A 125 0.67 2.91 10.89
C PRO A 125 -0.35 2.65 12.01
N GLN A 126 -1.40 3.45 12.03
CA GLN A 126 -2.53 3.35 12.97
C GLN A 126 -3.79 2.97 12.21
N THR A 127 -4.53 2.03 12.75
CA THR A 127 -5.87 1.65 12.28
C THR A 127 -6.93 2.45 13.03
N PRO A 128 -8.13 2.65 12.47
CA PRO A 128 -9.16 3.45 13.12
C PRO A 128 -9.65 2.81 14.42
N SER A 129 -9.89 3.65 15.42
CA SER A 129 -10.73 3.33 16.57
C SER A 129 -12.20 3.18 16.15
N ASP A 130 -13.04 2.66 17.04
CA ASP A 130 -14.47 2.52 16.76
C ASP A 130 -15.15 3.87 16.48
N ASP A 131 -14.75 4.94 17.16
CA ASP A 131 -15.29 6.29 16.97
C ASP A 131 -14.84 6.86 15.62
N GLU A 132 -13.56 6.77 15.28
CA GLU A 132 -13.04 7.20 13.98
C GLU A 132 -13.66 6.42 12.82
N LEU A 133 -13.89 5.13 13.01
CA LEU A 133 -14.55 4.29 12.01
C LEU A 133 -16.02 4.69 11.83
N ALA A 134 -16.71 5.07 12.91
CA ALA A 134 -18.07 5.59 12.85
C ALA A 134 -18.11 6.91 12.05
N ASP A 135 -17.20 7.84 12.33
CA ASP A 135 -17.08 9.12 11.62
C ASP A 135 -16.79 8.92 10.13
N LEU A 136 -15.85 8.03 9.79
CA LEU A 136 -15.54 7.70 8.38
C LEU A 136 -16.77 7.13 7.64
N ARG A 137 -17.61 6.36 8.32
CA ARG A 137 -18.83 5.77 7.75
C ARG A 137 -19.99 6.75 7.57
N GLU A 138 -19.90 7.95 8.12
CA GLU A 138 -20.87 9.02 7.81
C GLU A 138 -20.79 9.45 6.34
N ASN A 139 -19.62 9.29 5.70
CA ASN A 139 -19.47 9.47 4.26
C ASN A 139 -19.92 8.20 3.52
N PRO A 140 -21.03 8.23 2.72
CA PRO A 140 -21.56 7.06 2.05
C PRO A 140 -20.57 6.38 1.08
N ALA A 141 -19.71 7.16 0.43
CA ALA A 141 -18.69 6.62 -0.48
C ALA A 141 -17.67 5.78 0.27
N LEU A 142 -17.21 6.25 1.43
CA LEU A 142 -16.30 5.51 2.29
C LEU A 142 -16.98 4.31 2.93
N ALA A 143 -18.19 4.47 3.47
CA ALA A 143 -18.96 3.41 4.10
C ALA A 143 -19.14 2.18 3.18
N ALA A 144 -19.32 2.41 1.88
CA ALA A 144 -19.45 1.36 0.89
C ALA A 144 -18.15 0.59 0.62
N ARG A 145 -16.99 1.22 0.84
CA ARG A 145 -15.68 0.70 0.42
C ARG A 145 -14.76 0.24 1.54
N ILE A 146 -14.65 0.98 2.64
CA ILE A 146 -13.71 0.64 3.71
C ILE A 146 -13.93 -0.76 4.26
N ARG A 147 -12.83 -1.43 4.58
CA ARG A 147 -12.77 -2.77 5.18
C ARG A 147 -11.87 -2.73 6.42
N VAL A 148 -12.27 -3.36 7.49
CA VAL A 148 -11.55 -3.44 8.77
C VAL A 148 -11.61 -4.86 9.33
#